data_11ff5f3ec9e55588373d2bd4c67d7bbb
#
_entry.id   11ff5f3ec9e55588373d2bd4c67d7bbb
#
_cell.length_a   1.000
_cell.length_b   1.000
_cell.length_c   1.000
_cell.angle_alpha   90.00
_cell.angle_beta   90.00
_cell.angle_gamma   90.00
#
_symmetry.space_group_name_H-M   'P 1'
#
loop_
_entity.id
_entity.type
_entity.pdbx_description
1 polymer ?
#
loop_
_entity_poly.entity_id
_entity_poly.type
_entity_poly.pdbx_seq_one_letter_code
_entity_poly.pdbx_strand_id
1 'polypeptide(L)'
;MLLSPIWEAFRGPVNDVVVCRDLKSPVGARYTLLVVRDRACVKQMLTVFDQSERVSSEGRPPYLLRFAQGDELCFVFEYREERKLSAFAAGQMTTPVLRETVAVNLVMECLSSPLPYPLLQLVLTQDCVQIEKDNSVYFTPLVDLSELDPSATEAECAACCAQLLLSILEPRGRGRLKSYELIRKKSAKRAYSGLPELYHDVKVTSIPPQKQGWRNRLKAAWLRNKDRVFRLLLVLCVVAVLCALVLLISQLIFGDIPLFRLFEPSFEVIGTETLN
;
A
#
# COMPACT_ATOMS: atom_id res chain seq x y z
N MET A 1 -2.75 -15.86 -31.26
CA MET A 1 -1.52 -15.35 -30.67
C MET A 1 -0.35 -15.91 -31.47
N LEU A 2 0.58 -15.11 -31.92
CA LEU A 2 1.81 -15.56 -32.60
C LEU A 2 3.01 -14.97 -31.85
N LEU A 3 3.58 -15.77 -30.97
CA LEU A 3 4.66 -15.33 -30.07
C LEU A 3 6.00 -15.40 -30.78
N SER A 4 6.76 -14.30 -30.72
CA SER A 4 8.15 -14.24 -31.18
C SER A 4 9.03 -13.90 -29.97
N PRO A 5 10.09 -14.67 -29.68
CA PRO A 5 10.99 -14.40 -28.56
C PRO A 5 11.72 -13.08 -28.78
N ILE A 6 11.85 -12.29 -27.71
CA ILE A 6 12.62 -11.03 -27.69
C ILE A 6 13.94 -11.24 -26.93
N TRP A 7 13.85 -11.78 -25.71
CA TRP A 7 15.02 -12.14 -24.89
C TRP A 7 14.69 -13.26 -23.92
N GLU A 8 15.70 -13.98 -23.53
CA GLU A 8 15.65 -15.00 -22.49
C GLU A 8 15.84 -14.31 -21.12
N ALA A 9 14.81 -14.35 -20.28
CA ALA A 9 14.82 -13.71 -18.97
C ALA A 9 15.44 -14.62 -17.90
N PHE A 10 15.25 -15.94 -18.04
CA PHE A 10 15.82 -16.95 -17.14
C PHE A 10 16.05 -18.24 -17.90
N ARG A 11 17.15 -18.93 -17.60
CA ARG A 11 17.47 -20.26 -18.10
C ARG A 11 17.90 -21.16 -16.96
N GLY A 12 17.09 -22.18 -16.70
CA GLY A 12 17.31 -23.14 -15.64
C GLY A 12 17.58 -24.56 -16.17
N PRO A 13 17.83 -25.52 -15.25
CA PRO A 13 18.06 -26.92 -15.62
C PRO A 13 16.82 -27.60 -16.20
N VAL A 14 15.62 -27.26 -15.70
CA VAL A 14 14.35 -27.91 -16.07
C VAL A 14 13.38 -27.00 -16.83
N ASN A 15 13.58 -25.69 -16.77
CA ASN A 15 12.71 -24.72 -17.43
C ASN A 15 13.45 -23.46 -17.87
N ASP A 16 12.89 -22.80 -18.88
CA ASP A 16 13.32 -21.47 -19.34
C ASP A 16 12.17 -20.48 -19.22
N VAL A 17 12.49 -19.20 -19.05
CA VAL A 17 11.54 -18.11 -19.10
C VAL A 17 11.95 -17.10 -20.16
N VAL A 18 11.09 -16.90 -21.14
CA VAL A 18 11.35 -16.08 -22.32
C VAL A 18 10.32 -14.96 -22.41
N VAL A 19 10.78 -13.76 -22.67
CA VAL A 19 9.86 -12.65 -22.98
C VAL A 19 9.63 -12.63 -24.48
N CYS A 20 8.34 -12.69 -24.86
CA CYS A 20 7.88 -12.77 -26.23
C CYS A 20 7.03 -11.54 -26.60
N ARG A 21 6.99 -11.23 -27.90
CA ARG A 21 6.03 -10.27 -28.47
C ARG A 21 4.97 -11.01 -29.28
N ASP A 22 3.72 -10.58 -29.19
CA ASP A 22 2.69 -11.06 -30.11
C ASP A 22 2.75 -10.29 -31.42
N LEU A 23 3.11 -10.97 -32.49
CA LEU A 23 3.20 -10.42 -33.84
C LEU A 23 1.83 -10.09 -34.45
N LYS A 24 0.74 -10.64 -33.91
CA LYS A 24 -0.63 -10.33 -34.32
C LYS A 24 -1.24 -9.13 -33.57
N SER A 25 -0.60 -8.71 -32.49
CA SER A 25 -1.08 -7.54 -31.73
C SER A 25 -0.63 -6.24 -32.39
N PRO A 26 -1.54 -5.32 -32.73
CA PRO A 26 -1.19 -4.03 -33.34
C PRO A 26 -0.36 -3.14 -32.40
N VAL A 27 -0.46 -3.36 -31.07
CA VAL A 27 0.26 -2.60 -30.04
C VAL A 27 1.59 -3.27 -29.68
N GLY A 28 1.89 -4.46 -30.24
CA GLY A 28 3.10 -5.22 -29.93
C GLY A 28 3.13 -5.69 -28.48
N ALA A 29 2.02 -6.18 -27.97
CA ALA A 29 1.88 -6.68 -26.59
C ALA A 29 2.97 -7.71 -26.28
N ARG A 30 3.52 -7.61 -25.07
CA ARG A 30 4.55 -8.52 -24.57
C ARG A 30 3.95 -9.52 -23.61
N TYR A 31 4.53 -10.70 -23.57
CA TYR A 31 4.13 -11.81 -22.71
C TYR A 31 5.36 -12.51 -22.14
N THR A 32 5.20 -13.09 -20.98
CA THR A 32 6.21 -13.94 -20.36
C THR A 32 5.82 -15.40 -20.64
N LEU A 33 6.69 -16.14 -21.30
CA LEU A 33 6.53 -17.54 -21.63
C LEU A 33 7.42 -18.39 -20.70
N LEU A 34 6.80 -19.20 -19.86
CA LEU A 34 7.48 -20.23 -19.07
C LEU A 34 7.44 -21.54 -19.86
N VAL A 35 8.61 -22.05 -20.20
CA VAL A 35 8.79 -23.30 -20.97
C VAL A 35 9.35 -24.36 -20.03
N VAL A 36 8.60 -25.43 -19.78
CA VAL A 36 9.02 -26.57 -18.95
C VAL A 36 9.47 -27.70 -19.85
N ARG A 37 10.76 -28.05 -19.77
CA ARG A 37 11.42 -29.05 -20.65
C ARG A 37 11.46 -30.44 -20.04
N ASP A 38 11.66 -30.51 -18.74
CA ASP A 38 11.78 -31.80 -18.04
C ASP A 38 10.43 -32.50 -17.88
N ARG A 39 10.31 -33.76 -18.30
CA ARG A 39 9.04 -34.50 -18.25
C ARG A 39 8.53 -34.77 -16.83
N ALA A 40 9.42 -34.91 -15.85
CA ALA A 40 9.01 -35.13 -14.47
C ALA A 40 8.42 -33.82 -13.92
N CYS A 41 9.07 -32.69 -14.20
CA CYS A 41 8.59 -31.35 -13.85
C CYS A 41 7.27 -31.02 -14.56
N VAL A 42 7.08 -31.41 -15.82
CA VAL A 42 5.80 -31.26 -16.55
C VAL A 42 4.67 -31.96 -15.80
N LYS A 43 4.89 -33.21 -15.37
CA LYS A 43 3.89 -33.95 -14.58
C LYS A 43 3.56 -33.25 -13.26
N GLN A 44 4.57 -32.80 -12.53
CA GLN A 44 4.40 -32.08 -11.27
C GLN A 44 3.62 -30.80 -11.47
N MET A 45 3.95 -29.99 -12.47
CA MET A 45 3.26 -28.76 -12.81
C MET A 45 1.78 -28.98 -13.16
N LEU A 46 1.47 -30.01 -13.95
CA LEU A 46 0.10 -30.38 -14.26
C LEU A 46 -0.66 -30.77 -12.99
N THR A 47 -0.07 -31.61 -12.14
CA THR A 47 -0.67 -32.02 -10.87
C THR A 47 -0.92 -30.83 -9.95
N VAL A 48 0.06 -29.91 -9.83
CA VAL A 48 -0.03 -28.71 -8.98
C VAL A 48 -1.16 -27.78 -9.45
N PHE A 49 -1.33 -27.61 -10.76
CA PHE A 49 -2.43 -26.77 -11.29
C PHE A 49 -3.79 -27.47 -11.21
N ASP A 50 -3.85 -28.77 -11.49
CA ASP A 50 -5.11 -29.52 -11.49
C ASP A 50 -5.64 -29.75 -10.07
N GLN A 51 -4.77 -29.84 -9.06
CA GLN A 51 -5.12 -29.99 -7.65
C GLN A 51 -5.31 -28.66 -6.91
N SER A 52 -5.01 -27.55 -7.58
CA SER A 52 -5.12 -26.24 -6.93
C SER A 52 -6.57 -25.84 -6.72
N GLU A 53 -6.95 -25.65 -5.46
CA GLU A 53 -8.24 -25.05 -5.09
C GLU A 53 -8.24 -23.53 -5.18
N ARG A 54 -7.06 -22.92 -5.43
CA ARG A 54 -6.90 -21.48 -5.52
C ARG A 54 -7.34 -21.00 -6.90
N VAL A 55 -8.39 -20.22 -6.90
CA VAL A 55 -8.89 -19.53 -8.10
C VAL A 55 -8.85 -18.03 -7.88
N SER A 56 -8.62 -17.29 -8.93
CA SER A 56 -8.77 -15.83 -8.86
C SER A 56 -10.24 -15.46 -8.55
N SER A 57 -10.47 -14.23 -8.07
CA SER A 57 -11.82 -13.70 -7.86
C SER A 57 -12.71 -13.78 -9.12
N GLU A 58 -12.09 -13.89 -10.30
CA GLU A 58 -12.77 -14.04 -11.59
C GLU A 58 -12.88 -15.51 -12.07
N GLY A 59 -12.44 -16.48 -11.27
CA GLY A 59 -12.44 -17.90 -11.62
C GLY A 59 -11.45 -18.28 -12.73
N ARG A 60 -10.42 -17.45 -12.98
CA ARG A 60 -9.42 -17.66 -14.02
C ARG A 60 -8.15 -18.31 -13.47
N PRO A 61 -7.47 -19.17 -14.30
CA PRO A 61 -6.14 -19.67 -13.93
C PRO A 61 -5.11 -18.52 -13.88
N PRO A 62 -3.95 -18.74 -13.22
CA PRO A 62 -2.91 -17.72 -13.12
C PRO A 62 -2.19 -17.42 -14.44
N TYR A 63 -2.45 -18.18 -15.49
CA TYR A 63 -1.87 -18.03 -16.82
C TYR A 63 -2.95 -17.69 -17.86
N LEU A 64 -2.54 -17.01 -18.93
CA LEU A 64 -3.45 -16.66 -20.05
C LEU A 64 -3.71 -17.84 -20.97
N LEU A 65 -2.67 -18.64 -21.23
CA LEU A 65 -2.72 -19.76 -22.15
C LEU A 65 -1.76 -20.84 -21.69
N ARG A 66 -2.14 -22.12 -21.89
CA ARG A 66 -1.29 -23.30 -21.72
C ARG A 66 -1.31 -24.10 -23.01
N PHE A 67 -0.15 -24.52 -23.49
CA PHE A 67 -0.03 -25.37 -24.66
C PHE A 67 1.21 -26.27 -24.60
N ALA A 68 1.21 -27.36 -25.34
CA ALA A 68 2.36 -28.22 -25.49
C ALA A 68 3.06 -27.95 -26.84
N GLN A 69 4.39 -27.95 -26.84
CA GLN A 69 5.21 -27.85 -28.05
C GLN A 69 6.23 -28.99 -28.04
N GLY A 70 5.95 -30.06 -28.82
CA GLY A 70 6.71 -31.31 -28.70
C GLY A 70 6.52 -31.92 -27.30
N ASP A 71 7.63 -32.15 -26.60
CA ASP A 71 7.68 -32.70 -25.24
C ASP A 71 7.63 -31.59 -24.15
N GLU A 72 7.65 -30.35 -24.56
CA GLU A 72 7.67 -29.17 -23.65
C GLU A 72 6.27 -28.69 -23.32
N LEU A 73 6.07 -28.23 -22.08
CA LEU A 73 4.84 -27.59 -21.63
C LEU A 73 5.08 -26.09 -21.47
N CYS A 74 4.25 -25.30 -22.12
CA CYS A 74 4.37 -23.84 -22.17
C CYS A 74 3.21 -23.18 -21.44
N PHE A 75 3.51 -22.20 -20.60
CA PHE A 75 2.53 -21.31 -19.94
C PHE A 75 2.82 -19.86 -20.33
N VAL A 76 1.78 -19.14 -20.74
CA VAL A 76 1.85 -17.72 -21.13
C VAL A 76 1.27 -16.88 -20.02
N PHE A 77 2.04 -15.91 -19.54
CA PHE A 77 1.63 -14.92 -18.54
C PHE A 77 1.66 -13.51 -19.14
N GLU A 78 0.96 -12.58 -18.52
CA GLU A 78 1.15 -11.17 -18.83
C GLU A 78 2.58 -10.73 -18.53
N TYR A 79 3.17 -9.95 -19.44
CA TYR A 79 4.47 -9.34 -19.17
C TYR A 79 4.28 -8.10 -18.30
N ARG A 80 5.05 -8.04 -17.21
CA ARG A 80 5.21 -6.85 -16.37
C ARG A 80 6.68 -6.51 -16.24
N GLU A 81 6.99 -5.22 -16.13
CA GLU A 81 8.38 -4.77 -15.96
C GLU A 81 8.94 -5.29 -14.63
N GLU A 82 10.19 -5.74 -14.67
CA GLU A 82 10.88 -6.21 -13.47
C GLU A 82 11.30 -5.02 -12.59
N ARG A 83 10.78 -5.01 -11.38
CA ARG A 83 11.19 -4.08 -10.32
C ARG A 83 11.19 -4.83 -9.00
N LYS A 84 12.29 -5.51 -8.72
CA LYS A 84 12.43 -6.39 -7.57
C LYS A 84 12.14 -5.69 -6.25
N LEU A 85 11.30 -6.31 -5.44
CA LEU A 85 10.94 -5.82 -4.12
C LEU A 85 12.15 -5.74 -3.19
N SER A 86 13.09 -6.69 -3.29
CA SER A 86 14.35 -6.72 -2.53
C SER A 86 15.21 -5.48 -2.82
N ALA A 87 15.38 -5.10 -4.08
CA ALA A 87 16.13 -3.92 -4.48
C ALA A 87 15.43 -2.63 -4.00
N PHE A 88 14.11 -2.56 -4.11
CA PHE A 88 13.33 -1.45 -3.61
C PHE A 88 13.41 -1.34 -2.07
N ALA A 89 13.31 -2.46 -1.37
CA ALA A 89 13.45 -2.50 0.08
C ALA A 89 14.83 -2.00 0.54
N ALA A 90 15.90 -2.38 -0.18
CA ALA A 90 17.26 -1.95 0.13
C ALA A 90 17.48 -0.43 -0.05
N GLY A 91 16.91 0.18 -1.09
CA GLY A 91 17.25 1.54 -1.52
C GLY A 91 16.18 2.61 -1.25
N GLN A 92 14.92 2.31 -1.46
CA GLN A 92 13.86 3.32 -1.55
C GLN A 92 12.86 3.32 -0.39
N MET A 93 12.76 2.23 0.38
CA MET A 93 11.88 2.18 1.54
C MET A 93 12.47 2.91 2.74
N THR A 94 12.32 4.22 2.77
CA THR A 94 12.92 5.06 3.81
C THR A 94 11.97 5.30 5.00
N THR A 95 10.65 5.36 4.76
CA THR A 95 9.69 5.67 5.81
C THR A 95 9.03 4.41 6.40
N PRO A 96 8.78 4.37 7.72
CA PRO A 96 8.06 3.27 8.35
C PRO A 96 6.67 3.01 7.73
N VAL A 97 5.94 4.08 7.41
CA VAL A 97 4.59 3.99 6.82
C VAL A 97 4.63 3.30 5.45
N LEU A 98 5.62 3.65 4.61
CA LEU A 98 5.77 3.02 3.30
C LEU A 98 6.06 1.51 3.43
N ARG A 99 6.95 1.12 4.35
CA ARG A 99 7.27 -0.29 4.61
C ARG A 99 6.05 -1.08 5.07
N GLU A 100 5.26 -0.52 5.98
CA GLU A 100 4.03 -1.18 6.42
C GLU A 100 2.98 -1.26 5.32
N THR A 101 2.85 -0.23 4.48
CA THR A 101 1.96 -0.29 3.31
C THR A 101 2.37 -1.41 2.35
N VAL A 102 3.65 -1.50 2.00
CA VAL A 102 4.16 -2.56 1.13
C VAL A 102 4.02 -3.93 1.79
N ALA A 103 4.24 -4.03 3.10
CA ALA A 103 4.04 -5.27 3.85
C ALA A 103 2.58 -5.76 3.78
N VAL A 104 1.61 -4.86 3.97
CA VAL A 104 0.18 -5.18 3.80
C VAL A 104 -0.11 -5.63 2.38
N ASN A 105 0.38 -4.90 1.37
CA ASN A 105 0.15 -5.22 -0.03
C ASN A 105 0.75 -6.56 -0.43
N LEU A 106 1.94 -6.92 0.09
CA LEU A 106 2.54 -8.23 -0.14
C LEU A 106 1.66 -9.37 0.39
N VAL A 107 1.15 -9.26 1.62
CA VAL A 107 0.29 -10.31 2.17
C VAL A 107 -1.06 -10.36 1.45
N MET A 108 -1.59 -9.22 1.06
CA MET A 108 -2.81 -9.14 0.24
C MET A 108 -2.62 -9.84 -1.10
N GLU A 109 -1.49 -9.62 -1.78
CA GLU A 109 -1.18 -10.30 -3.04
C GLU A 109 -1.03 -11.81 -2.83
N CYS A 110 -0.36 -12.26 -1.75
CA CYS A 110 -0.30 -13.67 -1.40
C CYS A 110 -1.69 -14.30 -1.19
N LEU A 111 -2.65 -13.55 -0.64
CA LEU A 111 -4.02 -14.02 -0.40
C LEU A 111 -4.86 -14.04 -1.69
N SER A 112 -4.74 -13.02 -2.53
CA SER A 112 -5.56 -12.83 -3.73
C SER A 112 -5.03 -13.54 -4.98
N SER A 113 -3.74 -13.85 -5.01
CA SER A 113 -3.11 -14.52 -6.15
C SER A 113 -3.69 -15.92 -6.37
N PRO A 114 -4.04 -16.29 -7.62
CA PRO A 114 -4.51 -17.63 -7.95
C PRO A 114 -3.39 -18.66 -8.07
N LEU A 115 -2.12 -18.29 -7.78
CA LEU A 115 -0.99 -19.20 -7.85
C LEU A 115 -1.16 -20.34 -6.83
N PRO A 116 -0.97 -21.62 -7.25
CA PRO A 116 -0.88 -22.76 -6.33
C PRO A 116 0.19 -22.52 -5.27
N TYR A 117 0.00 -23.07 -4.06
CA TYR A 117 0.96 -22.89 -2.97
C TYR A 117 2.40 -23.30 -3.32
N PRO A 118 2.65 -24.41 -4.04
CA PRO A 118 4.00 -24.76 -4.49
C PRO A 118 4.67 -23.67 -5.32
N LEU A 119 3.96 -23.06 -6.26
CA LEU A 119 4.48 -21.96 -7.07
C LEU A 119 4.60 -20.66 -6.28
N LEU A 120 3.65 -20.38 -5.39
CA LEU A 120 3.72 -19.21 -4.52
C LEU A 120 4.94 -19.28 -3.60
N GLN A 121 5.27 -20.45 -3.06
CA GLN A 121 6.47 -20.65 -2.25
C GLN A 121 7.74 -20.33 -3.05
N LEU A 122 7.86 -20.84 -4.28
CA LEU A 122 9.00 -20.54 -5.15
C LEU A 122 9.14 -19.04 -5.43
N VAL A 123 8.05 -18.38 -5.78
CA VAL A 123 8.04 -16.92 -6.04
C VAL A 123 8.51 -16.13 -4.82
N LEU A 124 8.09 -16.54 -3.62
CA LEU A 124 8.49 -15.89 -2.38
C LEU A 124 9.95 -16.14 -2.00
N THR A 125 10.51 -17.31 -2.36
CA THR A 125 11.89 -17.69 -1.99
C THR A 125 12.92 -17.25 -3.03
N GLN A 126 12.55 -17.17 -4.30
CA GLN A 126 13.48 -16.89 -5.42
C GLN A 126 13.50 -15.41 -5.87
N ASP A 127 13.10 -14.48 -5.00
CA ASP A 127 13.12 -13.03 -5.28
C ASP A 127 12.32 -12.62 -6.54
N CYS A 128 11.21 -13.33 -6.79
CA CYS A 128 10.31 -13.09 -7.92
C CYS A 128 9.13 -12.18 -7.54
N VAL A 129 9.22 -11.52 -6.39
CA VAL A 129 8.27 -10.52 -5.92
C VAL A 129 8.67 -9.16 -6.47
N GLN A 130 7.74 -8.50 -7.14
CA GLN A 130 7.94 -7.22 -7.79
C GLN A 130 7.04 -6.14 -7.14
N ILE A 131 7.41 -4.88 -7.35
CA ILE A 131 6.65 -3.73 -6.84
C ILE A 131 6.40 -2.70 -7.93
N GLU A 132 5.20 -2.16 -8.03
CA GLU A 132 4.85 -1.07 -8.92
C GLU A 132 5.10 0.31 -8.29
N LYS A 133 4.92 1.36 -9.08
CA LYS A 133 5.13 2.75 -8.63
C LYS A 133 4.13 3.20 -7.57
N ASP A 134 2.95 2.62 -7.55
CA ASP A 134 1.87 2.87 -6.57
C ASP A 134 2.03 2.03 -5.29
N ASN A 135 3.11 1.25 -5.18
CA ASN A 135 3.43 0.31 -4.11
C ASN A 135 2.55 -0.96 -4.09
N SER A 136 1.81 -1.24 -5.15
CA SER A 136 1.20 -2.54 -5.34
C SER A 136 2.29 -3.60 -5.58
N VAL A 137 2.01 -4.82 -5.14
CA VAL A 137 2.93 -5.96 -5.25
C VAL A 137 2.35 -6.94 -6.24
N TYR A 138 3.20 -7.59 -7.02
CA TYR A 138 2.80 -8.64 -7.96
C TYR A 138 3.91 -9.68 -8.10
N PHE A 139 3.55 -10.85 -8.61
CA PHE A 139 4.45 -11.98 -8.80
C PHE A 139 4.82 -12.15 -10.26
N THR A 140 6.09 -12.49 -10.51
CA THR A 140 6.55 -12.84 -11.85
C THR A 140 6.90 -14.32 -11.90
N PRO A 141 6.66 -15.01 -13.05
CA PRO A 141 6.97 -16.43 -13.20
C PRO A 141 8.46 -16.70 -13.53
N LEU A 142 9.38 -15.86 -13.03
CA LEU A 142 10.82 -15.97 -13.26
C LEU A 142 11.45 -16.95 -12.26
N VAL A 143 10.90 -18.16 -12.17
CA VAL A 143 11.27 -19.16 -11.17
C VAL A 143 12.06 -20.31 -11.76
N ASP A 144 12.97 -20.87 -10.96
CA ASP A 144 13.60 -22.17 -11.23
C ASP A 144 12.71 -23.28 -10.67
N LEU A 145 12.09 -24.05 -11.56
CA LEU A 145 11.20 -25.14 -11.19
C LEU A 145 11.95 -26.38 -10.67
N SER A 146 13.29 -26.44 -10.72
CA SER A 146 14.06 -27.54 -10.12
C SER A 146 13.88 -27.63 -8.60
N GLU A 147 13.51 -26.50 -7.96
CA GLU A 147 13.25 -26.40 -6.52
C GLU A 147 11.75 -26.55 -6.17
N LEU A 148 10.90 -26.97 -7.12
CA LEU A 148 9.46 -27.09 -6.89
C LEU A 148 9.17 -28.21 -5.91
N ASP A 149 8.57 -27.85 -4.78
CA ASP A 149 7.98 -28.81 -3.83
C ASP A 149 6.46 -28.90 -4.06
N PRO A 150 5.98 -29.97 -4.70
CA PRO A 150 4.54 -30.15 -4.97
C PRO A 150 3.70 -30.26 -3.71
N SER A 151 4.29 -30.57 -2.55
CA SER A 151 3.61 -30.74 -1.27
C SER A 151 3.49 -29.44 -0.45
N ALA A 152 4.03 -28.33 -0.95
CA ALA A 152 4.05 -27.07 -0.23
C ALA A 152 2.64 -26.59 0.17
N THR A 153 2.54 -26.22 1.43
CA THR A 153 1.29 -25.85 2.09
C THR A 153 1.13 -24.33 2.26
N GLU A 154 -0.10 -23.90 2.59
CA GLU A 154 -0.35 -22.48 2.93
C GLU A 154 0.51 -22.00 4.12
N ALA A 155 0.70 -22.86 5.13
CA ALA A 155 1.50 -22.51 6.30
C ALA A 155 2.98 -22.25 5.95
N GLU A 156 3.53 -23.03 5.02
CA GLU A 156 4.90 -22.81 4.51
C GLU A 156 5.00 -21.54 3.68
N CYS A 157 4.02 -21.25 2.84
CA CYS A 157 3.94 -19.96 2.14
C CYS A 157 3.84 -18.79 3.12
N ALA A 158 3.06 -18.91 4.18
CA ALA A 158 2.96 -17.90 5.22
C ALA A 158 4.29 -17.69 5.95
N ALA A 159 5.04 -18.78 6.19
CA ALA A 159 6.38 -18.71 6.78
C ALA A 159 7.37 -17.99 5.85
N CYS A 160 7.39 -18.33 4.55
CA CYS A 160 8.24 -17.66 3.55
C CYS A 160 7.87 -16.17 3.42
N CYS A 161 6.57 -15.85 3.34
CA CYS A 161 6.08 -14.48 3.32
C CYS A 161 6.50 -13.71 4.58
N ALA A 162 6.42 -14.33 5.77
CA ALA A 162 6.84 -13.71 7.03
C ALA A 162 8.34 -13.39 7.05
N GLN A 163 9.20 -14.22 6.44
CA GLN A 163 10.63 -13.93 6.29
C GLN A 163 10.86 -12.71 5.39
N LEU A 164 10.17 -12.63 4.25
CA LEU A 164 10.21 -11.45 3.39
C LEU A 164 9.73 -10.19 4.13
N LEU A 165 8.65 -10.28 4.89
CA LEU A 165 8.16 -9.17 5.71
C LEU A 165 9.19 -8.71 6.73
N LEU A 166 9.93 -9.62 7.36
CA LEU A 166 11.00 -9.26 8.29
C LEU A 166 12.10 -8.46 7.59
N SER A 167 12.47 -8.79 6.37
CA SER A 167 13.46 -8.02 5.61
C SER A 167 12.96 -6.62 5.22
N ILE A 168 11.67 -6.50 4.86
CA ILE A 168 11.04 -5.21 4.52
C ILE A 168 10.90 -4.31 5.74
N LEU A 169 10.44 -4.89 6.86
CA LEU A 169 10.14 -4.16 8.10
C LEU A 169 11.36 -3.97 9.00
N GLU A 170 12.54 -4.46 8.61
CA GLU A 170 13.77 -4.36 9.41
C GLU A 170 14.02 -2.94 9.90
N PRO A 171 14.28 -2.73 11.20
CA PRO A 171 14.46 -1.41 11.77
C PRO A 171 15.66 -0.68 11.14
N ARG A 172 15.42 0.44 10.49
CA ARG A 172 16.47 1.36 10.01
C ARG A 172 16.51 2.59 10.90
N GLY A 173 17.38 2.59 11.91
CA GLY A 173 17.50 3.67 12.87
C GLY A 173 16.83 3.38 14.22
N ARG A 174 16.42 4.44 14.96
CA ARG A 174 15.99 4.33 16.37
C ARG A 174 14.56 3.81 16.59
N GLY A 175 13.75 3.65 15.56
CA GLY A 175 12.34 3.25 15.68
C GLY A 175 12.14 1.77 15.34
N ARG A 176 11.60 0.98 16.29
CA ARG A 176 11.14 -0.39 16.03
C ARG A 176 9.67 -0.38 15.66
N LEU A 177 9.31 -1.09 14.61
CA LEU A 177 7.92 -1.28 14.19
C LEU A 177 7.28 -2.38 15.05
N LYS A 178 6.07 -2.16 15.52
CA LYS A 178 5.32 -3.16 16.29
C LYS A 178 5.04 -4.41 15.45
N SER A 179 4.77 -4.22 14.15
CA SER A 179 4.59 -5.28 13.16
C SER A 179 5.83 -6.18 13.07
N TYR A 180 7.03 -5.59 12.98
CA TYR A 180 8.30 -6.33 12.98
C TYR A 180 8.47 -7.22 14.21
N GLU A 181 8.28 -6.65 15.42
CA GLU A 181 8.44 -7.39 16.66
C GLU A 181 7.46 -8.57 16.80
N LEU A 182 6.19 -8.36 16.40
CA LEU A 182 5.18 -9.39 16.44
C LEU A 182 5.49 -10.53 15.47
N ILE A 183 5.77 -10.18 14.19
CA ILE A 183 6.10 -11.15 13.16
C ILE A 183 7.35 -11.94 13.54
N ARG A 184 8.41 -11.27 14.00
CA ARG A 184 9.65 -11.90 14.45
C ARG A 184 9.40 -12.92 15.56
N LYS A 185 8.59 -12.53 16.58
CA LYS A 185 8.27 -13.42 17.71
C LYS A 185 7.47 -14.65 17.26
N LYS A 186 6.51 -14.49 16.36
CA LYS A 186 5.71 -15.61 15.83
C LYS A 186 6.50 -16.49 14.86
N SER A 187 7.25 -15.90 13.93
CA SER A 187 8.10 -16.65 12.99
C SER A 187 9.14 -17.51 13.70
N ALA A 188 9.75 -17.01 14.77
CA ALA A 188 10.70 -17.79 15.57
C ALA A 188 10.06 -19.06 16.20
N LYS A 189 8.74 -19.04 16.40
CA LYS A 189 7.97 -20.17 16.95
C LYS A 189 7.30 -21.04 15.87
N ARG A 190 7.50 -20.73 14.58
CA ARG A 190 6.77 -21.34 13.45
C ARG A 190 5.25 -21.33 13.68
N ALA A 191 4.70 -20.24 14.18
CA ALA A 191 3.35 -20.17 14.74
C ALA A 191 2.31 -19.67 13.74
N TYR A 192 2.61 -19.51 12.45
CA TYR A 192 1.61 -19.13 11.44
C TYR A 192 0.96 -20.40 10.87
N SER A 193 -0.36 -20.49 10.99
CA SER A 193 -1.18 -21.56 10.42
C SER A 193 -1.54 -21.29 8.96
N GLY A 194 -1.49 -20.04 8.51
CA GLY A 194 -1.79 -19.63 7.14
C GLY A 194 -1.62 -18.14 6.90
N LEU A 195 -1.84 -17.74 5.67
CA LEU A 195 -1.76 -16.34 5.21
C LEU A 195 -2.78 -15.39 5.87
N PRO A 196 -4.03 -15.79 6.16
CA PRO A 196 -5.00 -14.93 6.84
C PRO A 196 -4.56 -14.50 8.24
N GLU A 197 -3.91 -15.40 8.99
CA GLU A 197 -3.36 -15.06 10.32
C GLU A 197 -2.24 -14.03 10.20
N LEU A 198 -1.33 -14.22 9.24
CA LEU A 198 -0.25 -13.27 8.95
C LEU A 198 -0.80 -11.90 8.55
N TYR A 199 -1.83 -11.86 7.69
CA TYR A 199 -2.51 -10.63 7.30
C TYR A 199 -3.11 -9.89 8.49
N HIS A 200 -3.81 -10.62 9.36
CA HIS A 200 -4.39 -10.03 10.57
C HIS A 200 -3.32 -9.37 11.44
N ASP A 201 -2.22 -10.04 11.67
CA ASP A 201 -1.12 -9.51 12.49
C ASP A 201 -0.48 -8.26 11.88
N VAL A 202 -0.21 -8.26 10.57
CA VAL A 202 0.34 -7.09 9.87
C VAL A 202 -0.64 -5.93 9.93
N LYS A 203 -1.93 -6.16 9.68
CA LYS A 203 -2.95 -5.12 9.65
C LYS A 203 -3.24 -4.51 11.02
N VAL A 204 -3.31 -5.33 12.07
CA VAL A 204 -3.57 -4.85 13.45
C VAL A 204 -2.40 -4.05 14.00
N THR A 205 -1.18 -4.41 13.60
CA THR A 205 0.02 -3.74 14.07
C THR A 205 0.47 -2.60 13.17
N SER A 206 -0.12 -2.46 11.97
CA SER A 206 0.18 -1.35 11.07
C SER A 206 -0.05 -0.01 11.78
N ILE A 207 0.86 0.91 11.59
CA ILE A 207 0.88 2.19 12.29
C ILE A 207 -0.47 2.90 12.07
N PRO A 208 -1.24 3.20 13.13
CA PRO A 208 -2.37 4.09 12.99
C PRO A 208 -1.85 5.40 12.38
N PRO A 209 -2.61 6.03 11.48
CA PRO A 209 -2.16 7.19 10.71
C PRO A 209 -1.44 8.16 11.66
N GLN A 210 -0.21 8.43 11.31
CA GLN A 210 0.79 9.20 12.07
C GLN A 210 0.08 10.32 12.85
N LYS A 211 0.29 10.42 14.17
CA LYS A 211 -0.33 11.45 15.02
C LYS A 211 -0.23 12.77 14.29
N GLN A 212 -1.31 13.12 13.61
CA GLN A 212 -1.39 14.37 12.86
C GLN A 212 -0.97 15.48 13.80
N GLY A 213 0.08 16.20 13.44
CA GLY A 213 0.55 17.31 14.23
C GLY A 213 -0.65 18.21 14.57
N TRP A 214 -0.64 18.90 15.71
CA TRP A 214 -1.76 19.71 16.21
C TRP A 214 -2.40 20.58 15.12
N ARG A 215 -1.62 21.08 14.15
CA ARG A 215 -2.09 21.85 12.98
C ARG A 215 -3.02 21.03 12.06
N ASN A 216 -2.70 19.76 11.82
CA ASN A 216 -3.53 18.88 10.99
C ASN A 216 -4.77 18.40 11.75
N ARG A 217 -4.69 18.25 13.08
CA ARG A 217 -5.85 18.00 13.94
C ARG A 217 -6.80 19.21 13.96
N LEU A 218 -6.26 20.43 14.05
CA LEU A 218 -7.03 21.66 13.96
C LEU A 218 -7.71 21.80 12.58
N LYS A 219 -6.97 21.53 11.48
CA LYS A 219 -7.54 21.53 10.13
C LYS A 219 -8.67 20.50 9.99
N ALA A 220 -8.47 19.28 10.47
CA ALA A 220 -9.48 18.22 10.42
C ALA A 220 -10.70 18.55 11.31
N ALA A 221 -10.48 19.10 12.50
CA ALA A 221 -11.54 19.55 13.39
C ALA A 221 -12.31 20.74 12.78
N TRP A 222 -11.62 21.67 12.15
CA TRP A 222 -12.21 22.82 11.46
C TRP A 222 -13.06 22.38 10.26
N LEU A 223 -12.54 21.48 9.42
CA LEU A 223 -13.29 20.91 8.29
C LEU A 223 -14.53 20.14 8.75
N ARG A 224 -14.43 19.38 9.85
CA ARG A 224 -15.57 18.63 10.40
C ARG A 224 -16.64 19.52 11.02
N ASN A 225 -16.25 20.69 11.57
CA ASN A 225 -17.15 21.63 12.23
C ASN A 225 -17.39 22.90 11.41
N LYS A 226 -16.99 22.92 10.13
CA LYS A 226 -17.09 24.08 9.24
C LYS A 226 -18.46 24.74 9.28
N ASP A 227 -19.55 23.98 9.23
CA ASP A 227 -20.89 24.48 9.21
C ASP A 227 -21.32 25.09 10.58
N ARG A 228 -20.82 24.52 11.69
CA ARG A 228 -21.08 25.07 13.03
C ARG A 228 -20.32 26.38 13.25
N VAL A 229 -19.04 26.40 12.85
CA VAL A 229 -18.21 27.60 12.93
C VAL A 229 -18.80 28.73 12.06
N PHE A 230 -19.24 28.39 10.84
CA PHE A 230 -19.87 29.34 9.95
C PHE A 230 -21.18 29.93 10.54
N ARG A 231 -22.06 29.08 11.11
CA ARG A 231 -23.29 29.56 11.79
C ARG A 231 -22.98 30.46 12.97
N LEU A 232 -21.97 30.09 13.76
CA LEU A 232 -21.58 30.90 14.91
C LEU A 232 -21.01 32.25 14.49
N LEU A 233 -20.18 32.31 13.45
CA LEU A 233 -19.67 33.53 12.84
C LEU A 233 -20.81 34.40 12.29
N LEU A 234 -21.78 33.79 11.61
CA LEU A 234 -22.92 34.49 11.05
C LEU A 234 -23.78 35.11 12.14
N VAL A 235 -24.06 34.37 13.23
CA VAL A 235 -24.78 34.90 14.40
C VAL A 235 -24.02 36.08 15.03
N LEU A 236 -22.71 35.97 15.16
CA LEU A 236 -21.85 37.01 15.73
C LEU A 236 -21.84 38.28 14.85
N CYS A 237 -21.81 38.12 13.52
CA CYS A 237 -21.95 39.22 12.58
C CYS A 237 -23.33 39.90 12.69
N VAL A 238 -24.42 39.14 12.79
CA VAL A 238 -25.76 39.68 12.94
C VAL A 238 -25.88 40.48 14.25
N VAL A 239 -25.37 39.96 15.37
CA VAL A 239 -25.35 40.67 16.65
C VAL A 239 -24.52 41.95 16.55
N ALA A 240 -23.36 41.93 15.92
CA ALA A 240 -22.53 43.13 15.73
C ALA A 240 -23.24 44.20 14.89
N VAL A 241 -23.94 43.79 13.82
CA VAL A 241 -24.74 44.73 13.01
C VAL A 241 -25.90 45.33 13.81
N LEU A 242 -26.60 44.52 14.63
CA LEU A 242 -27.66 45.02 15.51
C LEU A 242 -27.12 46.01 16.56
N CYS A 243 -25.99 45.70 17.18
CA CYS A 243 -25.32 46.61 18.10
C CYS A 243 -24.94 47.94 17.42
N ALA A 244 -24.37 47.89 16.21
CA ALA A 244 -24.02 49.08 15.44
C ALA A 244 -25.26 49.93 15.09
N LEU A 245 -26.39 49.28 14.71
CA LEU A 245 -27.65 49.93 14.45
C LEU A 245 -28.21 50.62 15.71
N VAL A 246 -28.18 49.96 16.86
CA VAL A 246 -28.61 50.53 18.14
C VAL A 246 -27.77 51.75 18.51
N LEU A 247 -26.44 51.67 18.34
CA LEU A 247 -25.55 52.82 18.59
C LEU A 247 -25.82 53.97 17.62
N LEU A 248 -26.08 53.67 16.35
CA LEU A 248 -26.41 54.70 15.35
C LEU A 248 -27.75 55.40 15.63
N ILE A 249 -28.77 54.63 16.01
CA ILE A 249 -30.07 55.16 16.41
C ILE A 249 -29.94 56.03 17.71
N SER A 250 -29.14 55.53 18.67
CA SER A 250 -28.87 56.29 19.91
C SER A 250 -28.17 57.63 19.62
N GLN A 251 -27.21 57.60 18.67
CA GLN A 251 -26.56 58.88 18.24
C GLN A 251 -27.51 59.82 17.53
N LEU A 252 -28.46 59.33 16.73
CA LEU A 252 -29.42 60.10 16.00
C LEU A 252 -30.48 60.76 16.91
N ILE A 253 -30.92 60.06 17.99
CA ILE A 253 -31.99 60.53 18.91
C ILE A 253 -31.44 61.38 20.05
N PHE A 254 -30.27 60.98 20.60
CA PHE A 254 -29.71 61.63 21.80
C PHE A 254 -28.49 62.51 21.50
N GLY A 255 -28.04 62.59 20.27
CA GLY A 255 -26.88 63.41 19.86
C GLY A 255 -25.57 62.99 20.46
N ASP A 256 -25.57 61.88 21.21
CA ASP A 256 -24.37 61.41 21.91
C ASP A 256 -24.34 59.88 22.04
N ILE A 257 -23.15 59.28 22.00
CA ILE A 257 -22.99 57.82 22.19
C ILE A 257 -22.68 57.53 23.66
N PRO A 258 -23.62 56.95 24.44
CA PRO A 258 -23.47 56.79 25.90
C PRO A 258 -22.22 55.94 26.28
N LEU A 259 -21.65 55.20 25.35
CA LEU A 259 -20.42 54.40 25.56
C LEU A 259 -19.17 55.29 25.64
N PHE A 260 -19.09 56.42 24.96
CA PHE A 260 -17.96 57.34 25.03
C PHE A 260 -17.91 58.16 26.29
N ARG A 261 -19.08 58.43 26.94
CA ARG A 261 -19.12 59.06 28.25
C ARG A 261 -18.44 58.29 29.38
N LEU A 262 -18.32 56.99 29.24
CA LEU A 262 -17.58 56.14 30.20
C LEU A 262 -16.06 56.35 30.13
N PHE A 263 -15.55 56.88 29.02
CA PHE A 263 -14.11 57.10 28.82
C PHE A 263 -13.72 58.60 28.90
N GLU A 264 -14.65 59.52 28.88
CA GLU A 264 -14.39 60.96 29.01
C GLU A 264 -13.67 61.36 30.31
N PRO A 265 -13.98 60.80 31.50
CA PRO A 265 -13.31 61.26 32.73
C PRO A 265 -11.80 60.97 32.77
N SER A 266 -11.26 60.16 31.85
CA SER A 266 -9.84 59.82 31.86
C SER A 266 -8.94 60.82 31.13
N PHE A 267 -9.50 61.78 30.39
CA PHE A 267 -8.72 62.69 29.55
C PHE A 267 -8.69 64.16 30.09
N GLU A 268 -9.48 64.53 31.11
CA GLU A 268 -9.50 65.87 31.65
C GLU A 268 -8.40 66.20 32.68
N VAL A 269 -7.52 65.24 33.00
CA VAL A 269 -6.52 65.44 34.09
C VAL A 269 -5.10 65.67 33.54
N ILE A 270 -4.92 65.91 32.26
CA ILE A 270 -3.57 66.20 31.73
C ILE A 270 -3.60 67.56 31.03
N GLY A 271 -3.30 68.60 31.80
CA GLY A 271 -2.85 69.86 31.28
C GLY A 271 -3.57 71.11 31.75
N THR A 272 -3.01 71.69 32.79
CA THR A 272 -2.67 73.12 32.89
C THR A 272 -2.04 73.38 34.28
N GLU A 273 -0.79 73.07 34.45
CA GLU A 273 0.03 73.82 35.39
C GLU A 273 0.71 74.97 34.62
N THR A 274 0.17 76.14 34.72
CA THR A 274 0.84 77.34 34.30
C THR A 274 1.98 77.63 35.29
N LEU A 275 3.21 77.60 34.75
CA LEU A 275 4.38 78.17 35.42
C LEU A 275 4.16 79.67 35.73
N ASN A 276 4.31 80.02 37.01
CA ASN A 276 4.72 81.33 37.47
C ASN A 276 6.04 81.24 38.15
#